data_a30b76c7d154809e68207eec5b65f035
#
_entry.id   a30b76c7d154809e68207eec5b65f035
#
_cell.length_a   1.000
_cell.length_b   1.000
_cell.length_c   1.000
_cell.angle_alpha   90.00
_cell.angle_beta   90.00
_cell.angle_gamma   90.00
#
_symmetry.space_group_name_H-M   'P 1'
#
loop_
_entity.id
_entity.type
_entity.pdbx_description
1 polymer ?
#
loop_
_entity_poly.entity_id
_entity_poly.type
_entity_poly.pdbx_seq_one_letter_code
_entity_poly.pdbx_strand_id
1 'polypeptide(L)'
;LDPYFSASKLRWLLAHVPAVREAATRGELAFGTVDSWLLWQLTGGRVHATDVTNASRTLMYNLAQGGWDEALVQALGLPPEALPQVQPSSHLFGETEAHLLGAAVPVAGMAGDQQAALFGQACFDVGTSKCTYGTGSFVLVNTGSAPVNSSTGLLTTIAWQDPTGAITYALEGSVFVTGAAIQWLRDEIGRAHV
;
A
#
# COMPACT_ATOMS: atom_id res chain seq x y z
N LEU A 1 1.66 -7.33 16.19
CA LEU A 1 0.79 -6.95 15.04
C LEU A 1 0.45 -5.48 15.17
N ASP A 2 0.82 -4.70 14.16
CA ASP A 2 0.52 -3.27 14.13
C ASP A 2 -0.88 -3.07 13.52
N PRO A 3 -1.80 -2.35 14.19
CA PRO A 3 -3.15 -2.09 13.68
C PRO A 3 -3.17 -1.14 12.46
N TYR A 4 -2.06 -0.51 12.12
CA TYR A 4 -1.93 0.34 10.95
C TYR A 4 -2.16 -0.45 9.64
N PHE A 5 -1.74 -1.71 9.58
CA PHE A 5 -1.79 -2.53 8.37
C PHE A 5 -3.13 -3.26 8.16
N SER A 6 -3.38 -3.67 6.91
CA SER A 6 -4.69 -4.14 6.46
C SER A 6 -5.14 -5.49 7.03
N ALA A 7 -4.20 -6.39 7.32
CA ALA A 7 -4.51 -7.76 7.77
C ALA A 7 -5.39 -7.79 9.04
N SER A 8 -5.09 -6.92 10.02
CA SER A 8 -5.87 -6.83 11.27
C SER A 8 -7.32 -6.38 11.01
N LYS A 9 -7.53 -5.52 10.01
CA LYS A 9 -8.85 -5.01 9.62
C LYS A 9 -9.67 -6.10 8.93
N LEU A 10 -9.07 -6.82 7.99
CA LEU A 10 -9.74 -7.95 7.32
C LEU A 10 -10.14 -9.02 8.33
N ARG A 11 -9.22 -9.40 9.23
CA ARG A 11 -9.52 -10.33 10.32
C ARG A 11 -10.67 -9.86 11.21
N TRP A 12 -10.69 -8.57 11.55
CA TRP A 12 -11.78 -8.00 12.33
C TRP A 12 -13.13 -8.07 11.59
N LEU A 13 -13.14 -7.72 10.31
CA LEU A 13 -14.34 -7.81 9.47
C LEU A 13 -14.89 -9.22 9.40
N LEU A 14 -14.04 -10.22 9.17
CA LEU A 14 -14.43 -11.65 9.16
C LEU A 14 -15.00 -12.11 10.49
N ALA A 15 -14.47 -11.61 11.61
CA ALA A 15 -14.95 -11.97 12.94
C ALA A 15 -16.28 -11.31 13.32
N HIS A 16 -16.51 -10.06 12.91
CA HIS A 16 -17.59 -9.21 13.45
C HIS A 16 -18.68 -8.87 12.44
N VAL A 17 -18.45 -9.04 11.13
CA VAL A 17 -19.45 -8.71 10.09
C VAL A 17 -19.95 -9.99 9.43
N PRO A 18 -21.17 -10.47 9.77
CA PRO A 18 -21.70 -11.74 9.24
C PRO A 18 -21.70 -11.82 7.72
N ALA A 19 -22.12 -10.76 7.02
CA ALA A 19 -22.16 -10.74 5.56
C ALA A 19 -20.78 -10.94 4.91
N VAL A 20 -19.69 -10.40 5.52
CA VAL A 20 -18.32 -10.60 5.04
C VAL A 20 -17.88 -12.06 5.21
N ARG A 21 -18.19 -12.66 6.36
CA ARG A 21 -17.89 -14.07 6.64
C ARG A 21 -18.66 -15.00 5.71
N GLU A 22 -19.92 -14.72 5.46
CA GLU A 22 -20.75 -15.51 4.53
C GLU A 22 -20.23 -15.41 3.10
N ALA A 23 -19.86 -14.19 2.64
CA ALA A 23 -19.24 -14.00 1.33
C ALA A 23 -17.91 -14.76 1.22
N ALA A 24 -17.07 -14.73 2.26
CA ALA A 24 -15.84 -15.51 2.30
C ALA A 24 -16.11 -17.02 2.19
N THR A 25 -17.11 -17.54 2.93
CA THR A 25 -17.47 -18.96 2.88
C THR A 25 -17.96 -19.39 1.49
N ARG A 26 -18.59 -18.49 0.73
CA ARG A 26 -19.05 -18.75 -0.64
C ARG A 26 -17.98 -18.49 -1.70
N GLY A 27 -16.77 -18.02 -1.32
CA GLY A 27 -15.74 -17.61 -2.27
C GLY A 27 -16.09 -16.34 -3.06
N GLU A 28 -16.96 -15.50 -2.53
CA GLU A 28 -17.45 -14.26 -3.16
C GLU A 28 -16.80 -13.01 -2.56
N LEU A 29 -15.90 -13.17 -1.59
CA LEU A 29 -15.19 -12.06 -0.97
C LEU A 29 -14.01 -11.64 -1.83
N ALA A 30 -13.92 -10.35 -2.16
CA ALA A 30 -12.73 -9.71 -2.68
C ALA A 30 -12.23 -8.70 -1.65
N PHE A 31 -10.97 -8.79 -1.29
CA PHE A 31 -10.27 -7.85 -0.42
C PHE A 31 -9.25 -7.07 -1.22
N GLY A 32 -8.99 -5.82 -0.85
CA GLY A 32 -7.95 -5.01 -1.45
C GLY A 32 -7.72 -3.72 -0.67
N THR A 33 -6.63 -3.07 -0.98
CA THR A 33 -6.33 -1.69 -0.62
C THR A 33 -7.06 -0.75 -1.60
N VAL A 34 -6.99 0.55 -1.39
CA VAL A 34 -7.74 1.55 -2.18
C VAL A 34 -7.42 1.46 -3.68
N ASP A 35 -6.19 1.14 -4.02
CA ASP A 35 -5.72 0.93 -5.41
C ASP A 35 -6.46 -0.23 -6.09
N SER A 36 -6.61 -1.38 -5.40
CA SER A 36 -7.35 -2.53 -5.92
C SER A 36 -8.83 -2.19 -6.15
N TRP A 37 -9.43 -1.45 -5.22
CA TRP A 37 -10.80 -0.96 -5.36
C TRP A 37 -10.95 -0.02 -6.55
N LEU A 38 -10.02 0.92 -6.71
CA LEU A 38 -10.04 1.86 -7.83
C LEU A 38 -9.89 1.12 -9.16
N LEU A 39 -8.93 0.20 -9.26
CA LEU A 39 -8.75 -0.63 -10.44
C LEU A 39 -10.00 -1.45 -10.77
N TRP A 40 -10.61 -2.07 -9.77
CA TRP A 40 -11.87 -2.81 -9.90
C TRP A 40 -12.97 -1.93 -10.51
N GLN A 41 -13.15 -0.71 -9.98
CA GLN A 41 -14.15 0.23 -10.49
C GLN A 41 -13.82 0.70 -11.92
N LEU A 42 -12.58 1.06 -12.18
CA LEU A 42 -12.14 1.54 -13.49
C LEU A 42 -12.30 0.47 -14.59
N THR A 43 -12.12 -0.79 -14.23
CA THR A 43 -12.21 -1.92 -15.18
C THR A 43 -13.58 -2.60 -15.20
N GLY A 44 -14.60 -2.03 -14.54
CA GLY A 44 -15.95 -2.62 -14.51
C GLY A 44 -16.00 -3.99 -13.86
N GLY A 45 -15.17 -4.22 -12.82
CA GLY A 45 -15.13 -5.48 -12.08
C GLY A 45 -14.34 -6.62 -12.74
N ARG A 46 -13.59 -6.33 -13.82
CA ARG A 46 -12.84 -7.36 -14.56
C ARG A 46 -11.48 -7.69 -13.96
N VAL A 47 -10.86 -6.75 -13.23
CA VAL A 47 -9.49 -6.93 -12.71
C VAL A 47 -9.46 -6.72 -11.20
N HIS A 48 -9.03 -7.76 -10.49
CA HIS A 48 -8.77 -7.72 -9.05
C HIS A 48 -7.27 -7.90 -8.82
N ALA A 49 -6.55 -6.78 -8.82
CA ALA A 49 -5.10 -6.76 -8.67
C ALA A 49 -4.64 -5.58 -7.81
N THR A 50 -3.40 -5.66 -7.36
CA THR A 50 -2.65 -4.63 -6.63
C THR A 50 -1.20 -4.64 -7.11
N ASP A 51 -0.42 -3.62 -6.74
CA ASP A 51 1.01 -3.65 -6.97
C ASP A 51 1.79 -4.08 -5.71
N VAL A 52 3.06 -4.41 -5.91
CA VAL A 52 3.95 -4.86 -4.82
C VAL A 52 4.10 -3.82 -3.70
N THR A 53 4.01 -2.51 -4.01
CA THR A 53 4.17 -1.46 -3.01
C THR A 53 2.99 -1.41 -2.06
N ASN A 54 1.76 -1.48 -2.59
CA ASN A 54 0.54 -1.57 -1.79
C ASN A 54 0.45 -2.92 -1.06
N ALA A 55 0.77 -4.04 -1.72
CA ALA A 55 0.80 -5.36 -1.10
C ALA A 55 1.75 -5.40 0.10
N SER A 56 2.93 -4.78 0.01
CA SER A 56 3.91 -4.71 1.10
C SER A 56 3.40 -3.99 2.36
N ARG A 57 2.28 -3.24 2.27
CA ARG A 57 1.65 -2.50 3.37
C ARG A 57 0.48 -3.24 4.02
N THR A 58 0.33 -4.54 3.78
CA THR A 58 -0.83 -5.31 4.26
C THR A 58 -0.57 -6.19 5.48
N LEU A 59 0.68 -6.47 5.85
CA LEU A 59 1.12 -7.54 6.76
C LEU A 59 0.79 -8.95 6.26
N MET A 60 0.54 -9.12 4.98
CA MET A 60 0.25 -10.41 4.35
C MET A 60 1.23 -10.75 3.24
N TYR A 61 2.07 -9.79 2.86
CA TYR A 61 3.04 -9.93 1.76
C TYR A 61 4.42 -10.25 2.30
N ASN A 62 5.06 -11.27 1.73
CA ASN A 62 6.43 -11.67 2.06
C ASN A 62 7.44 -10.91 1.19
N LEU A 63 8.16 -9.97 1.79
CA LEU A 63 9.12 -9.11 1.08
C LEU A 63 10.28 -9.89 0.46
N ALA A 64 10.66 -11.03 1.05
CA ALA A 64 11.78 -11.84 0.57
C ALA A 64 11.38 -12.80 -0.56
N GLN A 65 10.14 -13.31 -0.52
CA GLN A 65 9.62 -14.26 -1.51
C GLN A 65 8.91 -13.58 -2.67
N GLY A 66 8.47 -12.34 -2.50
CA GLY A 66 7.80 -11.58 -3.55
C GLY A 66 6.35 -12.01 -3.80
N GLY A 67 5.61 -12.41 -2.76
CA GLY A 67 4.24 -12.89 -2.87
C GLY A 67 3.47 -12.82 -1.55
N TRP A 68 2.20 -13.22 -1.58
CA TRP A 68 1.43 -13.39 -0.35
C TRP A 68 2.08 -14.47 0.53
N ASP A 69 2.23 -14.20 1.82
CA ASP A 69 2.79 -15.14 2.79
C ASP A 69 1.70 -16.12 3.25
N GLU A 70 1.72 -17.32 2.67
CA GLU A 70 0.71 -18.35 2.95
C GLU A 70 0.62 -18.69 4.44
N ALA A 71 1.76 -18.73 5.14
CA ALA A 71 1.78 -19.05 6.56
C ALA A 71 1.14 -17.94 7.41
N LEU A 72 1.40 -16.67 7.08
CA LEU A 72 0.75 -15.53 7.74
C LEU A 72 -0.74 -15.46 7.42
N VAL A 73 -1.12 -15.64 6.16
CA VAL A 73 -2.53 -15.63 5.71
C VAL A 73 -3.30 -16.73 6.46
N GLN A 74 -2.75 -17.93 6.54
CA GLN A 74 -3.34 -19.05 7.27
C GLN A 74 -3.40 -18.78 8.79
N ALA A 75 -2.32 -18.31 9.39
CA ALA A 75 -2.26 -18.00 10.83
C ALA A 75 -3.26 -16.91 11.25
N LEU A 76 -3.57 -16.00 10.34
CA LEU A 76 -4.57 -14.94 10.55
C LEU A 76 -6.01 -15.42 10.26
N GLY A 77 -6.18 -16.63 9.71
CA GLY A 77 -7.48 -17.18 9.32
C GLY A 77 -8.13 -16.41 8.16
N LEU A 78 -7.32 -15.93 7.23
CA LEU A 78 -7.78 -15.14 6.08
C LEU A 78 -7.99 -16.05 4.86
N PRO A 79 -9.02 -15.80 4.03
CA PRO A 79 -9.25 -16.55 2.80
C PRO A 79 -8.25 -16.13 1.71
N PRO A 80 -7.35 -17.02 1.27
CA PRO A 80 -6.33 -16.65 0.26
C PRO A 80 -6.95 -16.21 -1.06
N GLU A 81 -8.08 -16.79 -1.43
CA GLU A 81 -8.84 -16.50 -2.65
C GLU A 81 -9.43 -15.08 -2.68
N ALA A 82 -9.56 -14.45 -1.52
CA ALA A 82 -10.02 -13.06 -1.43
C ALA A 82 -8.92 -12.04 -1.73
N LEU A 83 -7.66 -12.46 -1.80
CA LEU A 83 -6.53 -11.54 -1.99
C LEU A 83 -6.34 -11.22 -3.48
N PRO A 84 -6.00 -9.94 -3.82
CA PRO A 84 -5.78 -9.53 -5.20
C PRO A 84 -4.51 -10.15 -5.78
N GLN A 85 -4.45 -10.27 -7.11
CA GLN A 85 -3.22 -10.62 -7.82
C GLN A 85 -2.19 -9.51 -7.65
N VAL A 86 -0.98 -9.85 -7.21
CA VAL A 86 0.12 -8.89 -7.06
C VAL A 86 0.89 -8.77 -8.37
N GLN A 87 1.13 -7.54 -8.81
CA GLN A 87 1.85 -7.22 -10.05
C GLN A 87 2.99 -6.23 -9.77
N PRO A 88 3.98 -6.10 -10.66
CA PRO A 88 4.93 -5.01 -10.62
C PRO A 88 4.25 -3.64 -10.63
N SER A 89 4.91 -2.63 -10.04
CA SER A 89 4.36 -1.25 -10.01
C SER A 89 4.19 -0.66 -11.42
N SER A 90 5.06 -1.04 -12.36
CA SER A 90 4.94 -0.73 -13.78
C SER A 90 4.47 -1.99 -14.53
N HIS A 91 3.17 -2.11 -14.75
CA HIS A 91 2.51 -3.25 -15.37
C HIS A 91 1.21 -2.81 -16.05
N LEU A 92 0.83 -3.48 -17.14
CA LEU A 92 -0.48 -3.26 -17.74
C LEU A 92 -1.54 -4.03 -16.93
N PHE A 93 -2.18 -3.35 -16.00
CA PHE A 93 -3.20 -3.92 -15.13
C PHE A 93 -4.52 -4.20 -15.85
N GLY A 94 -4.82 -3.44 -16.89
CA GLY A 94 -6.06 -3.56 -17.66
C GLY A 94 -6.41 -2.24 -18.33
N GLU A 95 -7.64 -2.15 -18.84
CA GLU A 95 -8.18 -0.95 -19.48
C GLU A 95 -9.44 -0.48 -18.76
N THR A 96 -9.61 0.84 -18.70
CA THR A 96 -10.80 1.46 -18.12
C THR A 96 -12.03 1.19 -18.99
N GLU A 97 -13.20 1.22 -18.36
CA GLU A 97 -14.46 1.29 -19.09
C GLU A 97 -14.53 2.60 -19.93
N ALA A 98 -14.83 2.47 -21.22
CA ALA A 98 -14.83 3.61 -22.13
C ALA A 98 -15.77 4.74 -21.70
N HIS A 99 -16.89 4.42 -21.04
CA HIS A 99 -17.86 5.42 -20.59
C HIS A 99 -17.35 6.33 -19.47
N LEU A 100 -16.30 5.92 -18.74
CA LEU A 100 -15.73 6.71 -17.64
C LEU A 100 -14.89 7.88 -18.13
N LEU A 101 -14.11 7.66 -19.20
CA LEU A 101 -13.13 8.63 -19.72
C LEU A 101 -13.33 8.98 -21.19
N GLY A 102 -14.42 8.50 -21.81
CA GLY A 102 -14.71 8.70 -23.23
C GLY A 102 -13.98 7.72 -24.17
N ALA A 103 -13.03 6.96 -23.67
CA ALA A 103 -12.31 5.89 -24.37
C ALA A 103 -11.77 4.87 -23.37
N ALA A 104 -11.47 3.65 -23.80
CA ALA A 104 -10.70 2.69 -23.01
C ALA A 104 -9.25 3.18 -22.90
N VAL A 105 -8.81 3.41 -21.68
CA VAL A 105 -7.45 3.90 -21.36
C VAL A 105 -6.71 2.83 -20.59
N PRO A 106 -5.48 2.43 -20.99
CA PRO A 106 -4.70 1.46 -20.25
C PRO A 106 -4.28 1.98 -18.88
N VAL A 107 -4.45 1.16 -17.84
CA VAL A 107 -3.93 1.38 -16.50
C VAL A 107 -2.56 0.69 -16.42
N ALA A 108 -1.49 1.46 -16.58
CA ALA A 108 -0.14 0.93 -16.79
C ALA A 108 0.83 1.17 -15.63
N GLY A 109 0.36 1.72 -14.53
CA GLY A 109 1.17 1.95 -13.34
C GLY A 109 0.31 2.08 -12.09
N MET A 110 0.83 1.57 -10.98
CA MET A 110 0.20 1.63 -9.67
C MET A 110 1.28 1.66 -8.60
N ALA A 111 1.14 2.51 -7.61
CA ALA A 111 2.05 2.57 -6.47
C ALA A 111 1.34 3.20 -5.26
N GLY A 112 1.76 2.82 -4.05
CA GLY A 112 1.39 3.54 -2.84
C GLY A 112 1.84 5.00 -2.90
N ASP A 113 1.10 5.92 -2.28
CA ASP A 113 1.36 7.36 -2.35
C ASP A 113 2.78 7.75 -1.91
N GLN A 114 3.29 7.11 -0.86
CA GLN A 114 4.62 7.38 -0.33
C GLN A 114 5.72 6.87 -1.27
N GLN A 115 5.50 5.72 -1.91
CA GLN A 115 6.40 5.13 -2.89
C GLN A 115 6.38 5.93 -4.20
N ALA A 116 5.18 6.34 -4.65
CA ALA A 116 5.02 7.22 -5.79
C ALA A 116 5.75 8.56 -5.58
N ALA A 117 5.68 9.12 -4.37
CA ALA A 117 6.43 10.33 -4.01
C ALA A 117 7.95 10.12 -4.03
N LEU A 118 8.45 8.97 -3.54
CA LEU A 118 9.88 8.65 -3.57
C LEU A 118 10.37 8.56 -5.03
N PHE A 119 9.63 7.87 -5.88
CA PHE A 119 9.92 7.77 -7.31
C PHE A 119 9.81 9.12 -8.02
N GLY A 120 8.73 9.86 -7.77
CA GLY A 120 8.48 11.17 -8.39
C GLY A 120 9.48 12.26 -8.00
N GLN A 121 10.16 12.12 -6.86
CA GLN A 121 11.27 12.98 -6.45
C GLN A 121 12.63 12.47 -6.94
N ALA A 122 12.64 11.51 -7.87
CA ALA A 122 13.84 10.93 -8.48
C ALA A 122 14.84 10.35 -7.45
N CYS A 123 14.34 9.77 -6.36
CA CYS A 123 15.18 9.12 -5.36
C CYS A 123 15.63 7.73 -5.83
N PHE A 124 16.35 7.67 -6.95
CA PHE A 124 16.74 6.40 -7.60
C PHE A 124 18.03 5.80 -7.06
N ASP A 125 18.89 6.63 -6.49
CA ASP A 125 20.17 6.16 -5.94
C ASP A 125 20.01 5.69 -4.49
N VAL A 126 20.78 4.67 -4.11
CA VAL A 126 20.81 4.18 -2.73
C VAL A 126 21.22 5.30 -1.77
N GLY A 127 20.47 5.44 -0.69
CA GLY A 127 20.67 6.49 0.31
C GLY A 127 19.93 7.80 0.01
N THR A 128 19.37 7.98 -1.19
CA THR A 128 18.50 9.12 -1.47
C THR A 128 17.15 8.94 -0.76
N SER A 129 16.56 10.05 -0.34
CA SER A 129 15.36 10.02 0.49
C SER A 129 14.40 11.15 0.14
N LYS A 130 13.14 10.90 0.44
CA LYS A 130 12.10 11.94 0.44
C LYS A 130 11.50 12.07 1.83
N CYS A 131 10.99 13.26 2.15
CA CYS A 131 10.17 13.49 3.32
C CYS A 131 8.87 14.17 2.91
N THR A 132 7.73 13.57 3.27
CA THR A 132 6.42 14.18 3.11
C THR A 132 6.01 14.80 4.43
N TYR A 133 5.78 16.11 4.44
CA TYR A 133 5.25 16.85 5.58
C TYR A 133 3.76 17.14 5.36
N GLY A 134 2.92 16.59 6.23
CA GLY A 134 1.48 16.77 6.25
C GLY A 134 0.96 16.82 7.68
N THR A 135 -0.22 16.28 7.93
CA THR A 135 -0.76 16.01 9.27
C THR A 135 0.24 15.22 10.11
N GLY A 136 0.79 14.16 9.52
CA GLY A 136 2.01 13.47 9.95
C GLY A 136 3.16 13.70 8.96
N SER A 137 4.32 13.14 9.25
CA SER A 137 5.48 13.15 8.34
C SER A 137 5.94 11.73 8.07
N PHE A 138 6.33 11.48 6.81
CA PHE A 138 6.76 10.17 6.34
C PHE A 138 8.07 10.33 5.57
N VAL A 139 9.12 9.68 6.08
CA VAL A 139 10.44 9.64 5.43
C VAL A 139 10.63 8.26 4.81
N LEU A 140 10.97 8.22 3.53
CA LEU A 140 11.41 7.01 2.85
C LEU A 140 12.83 7.19 2.35
N VAL A 141 13.66 6.16 2.57
CA VAL A 141 15.05 6.12 2.09
C VAL A 141 15.22 4.91 1.18
N ASN A 142 15.67 5.11 -0.04
CA ASN A 142 16.00 4.04 -0.96
C ASN A 142 17.18 3.22 -0.41
N THR A 143 16.99 1.90 -0.26
CA THR A 143 18.03 0.98 0.24
C THR A 143 18.60 0.07 -0.86
N GLY A 144 18.12 0.22 -2.10
CA GLY A 144 18.60 -0.58 -3.24
C GLY A 144 17.89 -1.91 -3.38
N SER A 145 18.60 -2.89 -3.91
CA SER A 145 18.05 -4.19 -4.34
C SER A 145 17.91 -5.25 -3.22
N ALA A 146 18.26 -4.91 -1.99
CA ALA A 146 18.14 -5.82 -0.85
C ALA A 146 17.32 -5.20 0.29
N PRO A 147 16.44 -5.98 0.95
CA PRO A 147 15.73 -5.51 2.13
C PRO A 147 16.70 -5.27 3.29
N VAL A 148 16.57 -4.15 3.97
CA VAL A 148 17.38 -3.78 5.14
C VAL A 148 16.52 -3.86 6.40
N ASN A 149 16.95 -4.65 7.36
CA ASN A 149 16.30 -4.71 8.67
C ASN A 149 16.79 -3.56 9.56
N SER A 150 15.87 -2.75 10.03
CA SER A 150 16.16 -1.66 10.95
C SER A 150 16.22 -2.16 12.39
N SER A 151 17.27 -1.77 13.12
CA SER A 151 17.37 -1.95 14.58
C SER A 151 16.72 -0.81 15.38
N THR A 152 16.23 0.24 14.69
CA THR A 152 15.71 1.48 15.31
C THR A 152 14.22 1.69 15.09
N GLY A 153 13.50 0.65 14.63
CA GLY A 153 12.04 0.69 14.46
C GLY A 153 11.54 1.26 13.14
N LEU A 154 12.43 1.48 12.16
CA LEU A 154 11.99 1.80 10.81
C LEU A 154 11.40 0.56 10.14
N LEU A 155 10.45 0.75 9.24
CA LEU A 155 9.80 -0.32 8.51
C LEU A 155 10.51 -0.56 7.17
N THR A 156 10.81 -1.82 6.87
CA THR A 156 11.24 -2.23 5.54
C THR A 156 10.01 -2.35 4.64
N THR A 157 10.08 -1.76 3.45
CA THR A 157 9.00 -1.78 2.46
C THR A 157 9.57 -1.91 1.05
N ILE A 158 8.73 -2.22 0.07
CA ILE A 158 9.10 -2.15 -1.34
C ILE A 158 8.89 -0.71 -1.81
N ALA A 159 9.90 -0.13 -2.45
CA ALA A 159 9.84 1.18 -3.08
C ALA A 159 9.13 1.12 -4.44
N TRP A 160 9.52 0.17 -5.30
CA TRP A 160 8.86 -0.18 -6.56
C TRP A 160 9.39 -1.51 -7.10
N GLN A 161 8.67 -2.07 -8.05
CA GLN A 161 9.15 -3.14 -8.91
C GLN A 161 8.99 -2.70 -10.36
N ASP A 162 10.06 -2.85 -11.13
CA ASP A 162 10.08 -2.51 -12.54
C ASP A 162 9.49 -3.64 -13.42
N PRO A 163 9.26 -3.41 -14.73
CA PRO A 163 8.72 -4.43 -15.63
C PRO A 163 9.63 -5.66 -15.83
N THR A 164 10.93 -5.56 -15.49
CA THR A 164 11.86 -6.70 -15.58
C THR A 164 11.76 -7.61 -14.36
N GLY A 165 11.02 -7.19 -13.33
CA GLY A 165 10.91 -7.89 -12.06
C GLY A 165 11.91 -7.45 -11.00
N ALA A 166 12.80 -6.49 -11.31
CA ALA A 166 13.77 -5.99 -10.33
C ALA A 166 13.06 -5.15 -9.25
N ILE A 167 13.33 -5.49 -8.00
CA ILE A 167 12.74 -4.82 -6.83
C ILE A 167 13.74 -3.84 -6.24
N THR A 168 13.26 -2.63 -5.96
CA THR A 168 13.93 -1.65 -5.11
C THR A 168 13.23 -1.58 -3.78
N TYR A 169 14.00 -1.64 -2.69
CA TYR A 169 13.50 -1.56 -1.31
C TYR A 169 13.71 -0.18 -0.71
N ALA A 170 12.97 0.11 0.35
CA ALA A 170 13.13 1.32 1.13
C ALA A 170 12.96 1.05 2.63
N LEU A 171 13.56 1.91 3.45
CA LEU A 171 13.21 2.07 4.85
C LEU A 171 12.24 3.22 5.02
N GLU A 172 11.22 3.03 5.82
CA GLU A 172 10.20 4.03 6.14
C GLU A 172 10.20 4.38 7.63
N GLY A 173 10.23 5.69 7.90
CA GLY A 173 9.96 6.27 9.21
C GLY A 173 8.69 7.10 9.18
N SER A 174 7.83 6.93 10.19
CA SER A 174 6.55 7.62 10.30
C SER A 174 6.45 8.40 11.60
N VAL A 175 6.07 9.67 11.52
CA VAL A 175 5.70 10.52 12.66
C VAL A 175 4.26 10.96 12.44
N PHE A 176 3.33 10.37 13.20
CA PHE A 176 1.89 10.53 12.93
C PHE A 176 1.34 11.93 13.23
N VAL A 177 2.02 12.70 14.06
CA VAL A 177 1.59 14.03 14.49
C VAL A 177 2.72 15.03 14.30
N THR A 178 2.71 15.77 13.18
CA THR A 178 3.65 16.86 12.89
C THR A 178 2.90 18.15 12.54
N GLY A 179 2.34 18.28 11.35
CA GLY A 179 1.51 19.42 10.99
C GLY A 179 0.27 19.54 11.89
N ALA A 180 -0.29 18.42 12.34
CA ALA A 180 -1.38 18.42 13.31
C ALA A 180 -0.97 19.04 14.66
N ALA A 181 0.26 18.83 15.13
CA ALA A 181 0.76 19.48 16.34
C ALA A 181 0.85 21.01 16.18
N ILE A 182 1.33 21.47 15.03
CA ILE A 182 1.40 22.91 14.71
C ILE A 182 -0.02 23.50 14.64
N GLN A 183 -0.94 22.79 14.01
CA GLN A 183 -2.34 23.22 13.95
C GLN A 183 -2.97 23.28 15.35
N TRP A 184 -2.75 22.26 16.17
CA TRP A 184 -3.22 22.24 17.56
C TRP A 184 -2.65 23.42 18.37
N LEU A 185 -1.34 23.68 18.29
CA LEU A 185 -0.73 24.83 18.94
C LEU A 185 -1.38 26.14 18.50
N ARG A 186 -1.62 26.32 17.20
CA ARG A 186 -2.28 27.52 16.66
C ARG A 186 -3.71 27.66 17.18
N ASP A 187 -4.46 26.57 17.25
CA ASP A 187 -5.87 26.58 17.60
C ASP A 187 -6.10 26.74 19.10
N GLU A 188 -5.22 26.14 19.95
CA GLU A 188 -5.31 26.19 21.41
C GLU A 188 -4.59 27.40 22.04
N ILE A 189 -3.44 27.77 21.51
CA ILE A 189 -2.63 28.87 22.08
C ILE A 189 -2.96 30.22 21.41
N GLY A 190 -3.62 30.18 20.25
CA GLY A 190 -3.93 31.32 19.43
C GLY A 190 -2.81 31.70 18.46
N ARG A 191 -3.16 32.52 17.46
CA ARG A 191 -2.18 33.09 16.55
C ARG A 191 -1.35 34.10 17.33
N ALA A 192 -0.02 33.98 17.25
CA ALA A 192 0.84 35.06 17.74
C ALA A 192 0.38 36.36 17.07
N HIS A 193 -0.05 37.31 17.86
CA HIS A 193 -0.31 38.64 17.36
C HIS A 193 1.03 39.25 17.02
N VAL A 194 1.34 39.29 15.72
CA VAL A 194 2.41 40.12 15.18
C VAL A 194 1.79 41.45 14.75
#